data_18568899aeabeac6ff74b6f34b46fe9a
#
_entry.id   18568899aeabeac6ff74b6f34b46fe9a
#
_cell.length_a   1.000
_cell.length_b   1.000
_cell.length_c   1.000
_cell.angle_alpha   90.00
_cell.angle_beta   90.00
_cell.angle_gamma   90.00
#
_symmetry.space_group_name_H-M   'P 1'
#
loop_
_entity.id
_entity.type
_entity.pdbx_description
1 polymer ?
#
loop_
_entity_poly.entity_id
_entity_poly.type
_entity_poly.pdbx_seq_one_letter_code
_entity_poly.pdbx_strand_id
1 'polypeptide(L)'
;MVFVKLVKNSIGGAVLISLATIGTANALQITPISYDMENGGGGLFKYWDKKYNGTGNTSVDYAPLSGGVGDLTDGIIPTQNWNVVENAEGTGPYVGWENRNPVITFNFAGTVKLNSVTVHVDDSNGNGGVSVPQSILLSMGSSNYNSGTLTDPPSAAPTSYTFSGLNFSGSSLQLTLNRRTAWVFASEVTFDGELLGVQPVPEPTSTLSLLALGAASTLKRKLKPSQSTEKETTKVG
;
A
#
# COMPACT_ATOMS: atom_id res chain seq x y z
N MET A 1 -46.44 -64.79 21.00
CA MET A 1 -46.29 -63.75 19.99
C MET A 1 -46.06 -62.43 20.74
N VAL A 2 -44.77 -62.06 20.87
CA VAL A 2 -44.35 -60.92 21.70
C VAL A 2 -43.98 -59.79 20.75
N PHE A 3 -44.70 -58.66 20.79
CA PHE A 3 -44.36 -57.46 20.07
C PHE A 3 -43.33 -56.64 20.82
N VAL A 4 -42.10 -56.51 20.30
CA VAL A 4 -41.10 -55.61 20.78
C VAL A 4 -41.31 -54.23 20.11
N LYS A 5 -41.59 -53.20 20.93
CA LYS A 5 -41.74 -51.83 20.43
C LYS A 5 -40.34 -51.16 20.41
N LEU A 6 -39.88 -50.89 19.20
CA LEU A 6 -38.59 -50.20 18.97
C LEU A 6 -38.79 -48.70 19.16
N VAL A 7 -38.17 -48.12 20.17
CA VAL A 7 -38.13 -46.68 20.38
C VAL A 7 -36.92 -46.13 19.61
N LYS A 8 -37.14 -45.35 18.57
CA LYS A 8 -36.11 -44.60 17.85
C LYS A 8 -35.81 -43.30 18.58
N ASN A 9 -34.69 -43.26 19.33
CA ASN A 9 -34.13 -42.01 19.79
C ASN A 9 -33.26 -41.42 18.65
N SER A 10 -33.78 -40.38 17.98
CA SER A 10 -32.96 -39.56 17.05
C SER A 10 -32.29 -38.47 17.87
N ILE A 11 -31.00 -38.65 18.15
CA ILE A 11 -30.14 -37.58 18.66
C ILE A 11 -29.72 -36.74 17.45
N GLY A 12 -30.39 -35.59 17.27
CA GLY A 12 -30.00 -34.58 16.27
C GLY A 12 -28.76 -33.85 16.77
N GLY A 13 -27.57 -34.32 16.40
CA GLY A 13 -26.35 -33.57 16.57
C GLY A 13 -26.29 -32.41 15.57
N ALA A 14 -26.45 -31.17 16.03
CA ALA A 14 -26.17 -29.98 15.23
C ALA A 14 -24.65 -29.87 15.06
N VAL A 15 -24.14 -30.23 13.86
CA VAL A 15 -22.77 -29.94 13.49
C VAL A 15 -22.69 -28.46 13.13
N LEU A 16 -22.10 -27.66 14.02
CA LEU A 16 -21.72 -26.28 13.71
C LEU A 16 -20.49 -26.31 12.81
N ILE A 17 -20.71 -26.22 11.50
CA ILE A 17 -19.64 -25.97 10.54
C ILE A 17 -19.30 -24.46 10.66
N SER A 18 -18.24 -24.13 11.39
CA SER A 18 -17.65 -22.80 11.32
C SER A 18 -16.96 -22.66 9.98
N LEU A 19 -17.60 -21.99 9.01
CA LEU A 19 -16.90 -21.51 7.83
C LEU A 19 -15.91 -20.43 8.30
N ALA A 20 -14.64 -20.78 8.40
CA ALA A 20 -13.58 -19.81 8.44
C ALA A 20 -13.56 -19.14 7.07
N THR A 21 -14.04 -17.91 6.97
CA THR A 21 -13.78 -17.07 5.79
C THR A 21 -12.29 -16.81 5.76
N ILE A 22 -11.59 -17.48 4.86
CA ILE A 22 -10.21 -17.12 4.52
C ILE A 22 -10.34 -15.77 3.82
N GLY A 23 -10.19 -14.68 4.57
CA GLY A 23 -10.06 -13.35 4.00
C GLY A 23 -8.87 -13.37 3.06
N THR A 24 -9.09 -13.08 1.78
CA THR A 24 -8.00 -12.74 0.86
C THR A 24 -7.30 -11.54 1.45
N ALA A 25 -6.04 -11.71 1.90
CA ALA A 25 -5.22 -10.59 2.27
C ALA A 25 -5.06 -9.72 1.01
N ASN A 26 -5.79 -8.62 0.94
CA ASN A 26 -5.54 -7.60 -0.06
C ASN A 26 -4.15 -7.06 0.21
N ALA A 27 -3.28 -7.11 -0.81
CA ALA A 27 -2.00 -6.42 -0.74
C ALA A 27 -2.30 -4.94 -0.43
N LEU A 28 -1.84 -4.48 0.73
CA LEU A 28 -2.01 -3.11 1.16
C LEU A 28 -0.87 -2.28 0.60
N GLN A 29 -1.17 -1.10 0.09
CA GLN A 29 -0.14 -0.14 -0.27
C GLN A 29 0.65 0.24 0.99
N ILE A 30 1.96 0.06 0.94
CA ILE A 30 2.90 0.42 2.01
C ILE A 30 3.57 1.74 1.64
N THR A 31 3.45 2.73 2.51
CA THR A 31 4.09 4.04 2.31
C THR A 31 5.40 4.10 3.10
N PRO A 32 6.55 4.41 2.47
CA PRO A 32 7.78 4.68 3.19
C PRO A 32 7.64 5.96 4.03
N ILE A 33 8.33 5.99 5.17
CA ILE A 33 8.36 7.19 6.04
C ILE A 33 9.45 8.18 5.61
N SER A 34 10.42 7.73 4.83
CA SER A 34 11.46 8.56 4.25
C SER A 34 12.20 7.82 3.14
N TYR A 35 12.98 8.56 2.37
CA TYR A 35 14.03 8.00 1.53
C TYR A 35 15.30 8.84 1.55
N ASP A 36 16.41 8.21 1.18
CA ASP A 36 17.72 8.83 1.07
C ASP A 36 18.23 8.65 -0.35
N MET A 37 18.78 9.71 -0.95
CA MET A 37 19.32 9.67 -2.32
C MET A 37 20.24 10.86 -2.61
N GLU A 38 20.91 10.85 -3.76
CA GLU A 38 21.42 12.08 -4.39
C GLU A 38 20.24 12.80 -5.09
N ASN A 39 20.11 14.10 -4.90
CA ASN A 39 19.13 14.93 -5.61
C ASN A 39 19.28 14.79 -7.13
N GLY A 40 18.26 15.18 -7.88
CA GLY A 40 18.36 15.30 -9.32
C GLY A 40 19.36 16.36 -9.79
N GLY A 41 19.65 16.36 -11.07
CA GLY A 41 20.55 17.31 -11.70
C GLY A 41 19.85 18.42 -12.49
N GLY A 42 20.61 19.42 -12.92
CA GLY A 42 20.17 20.45 -13.82
C GLY A 42 20.62 20.18 -15.27
N GLY A 43 19.73 20.45 -16.21
CA GLY A 43 19.96 20.44 -17.65
C GLY A 43 19.25 21.62 -18.30
N LEU A 44 18.37 21.38 -19.28
CA LEU A 44 17.49 22.40 -19.82
C LEU A 44 16.59 23.00 -18.76
N PHE A 45 16.12 22.17 -17.86
CA PHE A 45 15.35 22.52 -16.66
C PHE A 45 16.11 22.06 -15.40
N LYS A 46 15.48 22.20 -14.24
CA LYS A 46 15.95 21.64 -12.99
C LYS A 46 15.09 20.42 -12.67
N TYR A 47 15.71 19.27 -12.53
CA TYR A 47 15.05 17.99 -12.29
C TYR A 47 15.28 17.55 -10.85
N TRP A 48 15.18 18.51 -9.93
CA TRP A 48 15.38 18.32 -8.51
C TRP A 48 14.13 17.77 -7.83
N ASP A 49 14.33 17.02 -6.77
CA ASP A 49 13.25 16.74 -5.81
C ASP A 49 13.01 17.98 -4.93
N LYS A 50 12.27 18.93 -5.48
CA LYS A 50 12.04 20.23 -4.84
C LYS A 50 11.10 20.13 -3.64
N LYS A 51 10.20 19.15 -3.63
CA LYS A 51 9.25 18.89 -2.53
C LYS A 51 9.86 18.13 -1.36
N TYR A 52 11.11 17.66 -1.50
CA TYR A 52 11.74 16.89 -0.45
C TYR A 52 11.79 17.64 0.88
N ASN A 53 11.23 17.05 1.93
CA ASN A 53 11.03 17.69 3.24
C ASN A 53 12.03 17.25 4.32
N GLY A 54 13.02 16.44 3.98
CA GLY A 54 14.08 16.00 4.88
C GLY A 54 15.26 16.98 4.96
N THR A 55 16.44 16.44 5.23
CA THR A 55 17.70 17.18 5.25
C THR A 55 18.38 17.15 3.89
N GLY A 56 19.17 18.18 3.59
CA GLY A 56 19.88 18.36 2.34
C GLY A 56 19.48 19.61 1.60
N ASN A 57 20.08 19.84 0.42
CA ASN A 57 19.77 21.01 -0.38
C ASN A 57 19.00 20.62 -1.65
N THR A 58 17.72 20.92 -1.67
CA THR A 58 16.81 20.61 -2.80
C THR A 58 17.00 21.54 -3.99
N SER A 59 17.98 22.42 -4.00
CA SER A 59 18.26 23.38 -5.09
C SER A 59 19.70 23.26 -5.61
N VAL A 60 20.37 22.18 -5.26
CA VAL A 60 21.75 21.89 -5.70
C VAL A 60 21.79 20.54 -6.38
N ASP A 61 22.41 20.52 -7.57
CA ASP A 61 22.57 19.31 -8.37
C ASP A 61 23.32 18.23 -7.57
N TYR A 62 22.72 17.05 -7.47
CA TYR A 62 23.27 15.87 -6.85
C TYR A 62 23.64 16.03 -5.37
N ALA A 63 23.08 17.02 -4.67
CA ALA A 63 23.25 17.16 -3.23
C ALA A 63 22.64 15.94 -2.51
N PRO A 64 23.27 15.45 -1.44
CA PRO A 64 22.68 14.36 -0.67
C PRO A 64 21.41 14.83 0.02
N LEU A 65 20.35 14.03 -0.10
CA LEU A 65 19.06 14.19 0.58
C LEU A 65 18.84 13.01 1.50
N SER A 66 18.37 13.25 2.75
CA SER A 66 18.19 12.19 3.74
C SER A 66 17.03 12.46 4.70
N GLY A 67 16.30 11.39 5.05
CA GLY A 67 15.31 11.36 6.13
C GLY A 67 13.99 12.03 5.82
N GLY A 68 13.71 12.36 4.56
CA GLY A 68 12.45 12.99 4.12
C GLY A 68 11.71 12.19 3.06
N VAL A 69 10.59 12.77 2.62
CA VAL A 69 9.78 12.32 1.48
C VAL A 69 9.63 13.49 0.50
N GLY A 70 9.35 13.20 -0.76
CA GLY A 70 9.21 14.20 -1.81
C GLY A 70 8.59 13.60 -3.07
N ASP A 71 9.03 14.05 -4.25
CA ASP A 71 8.43 13.70 -5.54
C ASP A 71 8.39 12.19 -5.83
N LEU A 72 9.28 11.38 -5.26
CA LEU A 72 9.27 9.93 -5.50
C LEU A 72 8.21 9.17 -4.68
N THR A 73 7.46 9.84 -3.80
CA THR A 73 6.46 9.20 -2.91
C THR A 73 5.27 10.10 -2.60
N ASP A 74 5.01 11.12 -3.42
CA ASP A 74 3.93 12.09 -3.21
C ASP A 74 2.61 11.69 -3.90
N GLY A 75 2.59 10.55 -4.60
CA GLY A 75 1.44 10.02 -5.32
C GLY A 75 1.19 10.68 -6.67
N ILE A 76 2.10 11.53 -7.17
CA ILE A 76 1.95 12.20 -8.46
C ILE A 76 2.60 11.37 -9.57
N ILE A 77 1.76 10.83 -10.45
CA ILE A 77 2.18 10.08 -11.63
C ILE A 77 1.90 10.93 -12.87
N PRO A 78 2.94 11.52 -13.50
CA PRO A 78 2.75 12.33 -14.69
C PRO A 78 2.22 11.50 -15.86
N THR A 79 1.38 12.11 -16.67
CA THR A 79 0.86 11.56 -17.93
C THR A 79 1.56 12.12 -19.17
N GLN A 80 2.51 13.03 -18.95
CA GLN A 80 3.28 13.70 -20.00
C GLN A 80 4.77 13.62 -19.67
N ASN A 81 5.61 13.67 -20.71
CA ASN A 81 7.05 13.58 -20.61
C ASN A 81 7.67 14.83 -19.96
N TRP A 82 8.89 14.69 -19.48
CA TRP A 82 9.66 15.72 -18.78
C TRP A 82 9.66 17.08 -19.50
N ASN A 83 9.79 17.10 -20.82
CA ASN A 83 9.86 18.35 -21.61
C ASN A 83 8.55 19.17 -21.62
N VAL A 84 7.47 18.61 -21.11
CA VAL A 84 6.15 19.28 -20.99
C VAL A 84 5.88 19.70 -19.56
N VAL A 85 6.31 18.92 -18.56
CA VAL A 85 5.92 19.13 -17.17
C VAL A 85 7.04 19.69 -16.29
N GLU A 86 8.30 19.62 -16.74
CA GLU A 86 9.44 20.18 -16.02
C GLU A 86 9.63 21.68 -16.29
N ASN A 87 10.32 22.38 -15.41
CA ASN A 87 10.53 23.82 -15.48
C ASN A 87 11.89 24.26 -14.90
N ALA A 88 12.20 25.55 -15.09
CA ALA A 88 13.46 26.13 -14.62
C ALA A 88 13.55 26.24 -13.10
N GLU A 89 12.44 26.25 -12.39
CA GLU A 89 12.34 26.31 -10.92
C GLU A 89 12.56 24.95 -10.26
N GLY A 90 12.46 23.85 -11.04
CA GLY A 90 12.62 22.49 -10.55
C GLY A 90 11.43 21.99 -9.73
N THR A 91 10.22 22.47 -10.04
CA THR A 91 8.99 22.07 -9.35
C THR A 91 8.15 21.06 -10.14
N GLY A 92 8.72 20.50 -11.20
CA GLY A 92 8.12 19.43 -11.97
C GLY A 92 8.09 18.10 -11.18
N PRO A 93 7.37 17.11 -11.69
CA PRO A 93 7.13 15.85 -10.96
C PRO A 93 8.24 14.80 -11.13
N TYR A 94 9.25 15.06 -11.96
CA TYR A 94 10.33 14.11 -12.18
C TYR A 94 11.61 14.50 -11.46
N VAL A 95 12.22 13.53 -10.82
CA VAL A 95 13.62 13.62 -10.40
C VAL A 95 14.48 12.98 -11.49
N GLY A 96 15.50 13.71 -11.99
CA GLY A 96 16.32 13.26 -13.12
C GLY A 96 17.80 13.27 -12.81
N TRP A 97 18.53 12.23 -13.26
CA TRP A 97 19.97 12.07 -13.04
C TRP A 97 20.72 11.90 -14.36
N GLU A 98 21.65 12.83 -14.62
CA GLU A 98 22.50 12.78 -15.81
C GLU A 98 23.79 11.99 -15.55
N ASN A 99 24.11 11.06 -16.45
CA ASN A 99 25.33 10.26 -16.40
C ASN A 99 25.57 9.53 -15.06
N ARG A 100 24.48 9.28 -14.30
CA ARG A 100 24.48 8.61 -12.99
C ARG A 100 23.47 7.48 -12.97
N ASN A 101 23.76 6.48 -12.17
CA ASN A 101 22.83 5.42 -11.81
C ASN A 101 22.38 5.69 -10.37
N PRO A 102 21.23 6.39 -10.15
CA PRO A 102 20.84 6.75 -8.81
C PRO A 102 20.57 5.52 -7.95
N VAL A 103 20.95 5.64 -6.68
CA VAL A 103 20.64 4.68 -5.63
C VAL A 103 19.75 5.38 -4.62
N ILE A 104 18.53 4.86 -4.43
CA ILE A 104 17.51 5.42 -3.57
C ILE A 104 17.20 4.40 -2.48
N THR A 105 17.30 4.79 -1.21
CA THR A 105 16.99 3.93 -0.07
C THR A 105 15.68 4.37 0.55
N PHE A 106 14.62 3.60 0.41
CA PHE A 106 13.31 3.84 1.04
C PHE A 106 13.28 3.20 2.42
N ASN A 107 12.88 3.94 3.43
CA ASN A 107 12.79 3.50 4.82
C ASN A 107 11.32 3.38 5.24
N PHE A 108 10.97 2.30 5.92
CA PHE A 108 9.61 2.00 6.39
C PHE A 108 9.52 2.14 7.91
N ALA A 109 8.30 2.38 8.43
CA ALA A 109 8.05 2.56 9.86
C ALA A 109 8.38 1.33 10.73
N GLY A 110 8.58 0.18 10.09
CA GLY A 110 8.91 -1.08 10.76
C GLY A 110 9.29 -2.14 9.74
N THR A 111 9.35 -3.38 10.16
CA THR A 111 9.58 -4.49 9.22
C THR A 111 8.35 -4.68 8.34
N VAL A 112 8.54 -4.59 7.04
CA VAL A 112 7.51 -4.87 6.03
C VAL A 112 7.85 -6.15 5.29
N LYS A 113 6.83 -6.79 4.72
CA LYS A 113 7.00 -7.82 3.69
C LYS A 113 6.45 -7.27 2.39
N LEU A 114 7.33 -6.96 1.44
CA LEU A 114 6.96 -6.44 0.14
C LEU A 114 6.69 -7.57 -0.85
N ASN A 115 5.55 -7.51 -1.50
CA ASN A 115 5.14 -8.42 -2.55
C ASN A 115 5.42 -7.85 -3.93
N SER A 116 5.26 -6.53 -4.10
CA SER A 116 5.57 -5.85 -5.35
C SER A 116 6.12 -4.44 -5.12
N VAL A 117 6.87 -3.98 -6.12
CA VAL A 117 7.37 -2.61 -6.26
C VAL A 117 7.07 -2.14 -7.67
N THR A 118 6.47 -0.96 -7.82
CA THR A 118 6.25 -0.30 -9.11
C THR A 118 7.06 0.98 -9.18
N VAL A 119 7.82 1.15 -10.25
CA VAL A 119 8.63 2.34 -10.51
C VAL A 119 8.08 3.06 -11.73
N HIS A 120 7.67 4.32 -11.57
CA HIS A 120 7.17 5.18 -12.63
C HIS A 120 8.31 6.04 -13.18
N VAL A 121 8.52 6.00 -14.49
CA VAL A 121 9.65 6.62 -15.17
C VAL A 121 9.19 7.38 -16.42
N ASP A 122 10.01 8.35 -16.84
CA ASP A 122 9.85 8.96 -18.15
C ASP A 122 10.40 8.05 -19.24
N ASP A 123 9.68 7.97 -20.35
CA ASP A 123 10.14 7.36 -21.59
C ASP A 123 9.98 8.38 -22.74
N SER A 124 11.06 9.03 -23.07
CA SER A 124 11.11 9.98 -24.19
C SER A 124 11.78 9.42 -25.43
N ASN A 125 12.02 8.07 -25.48
CA ASN A 125 12.70 7.38 -26.58
C ASN A 125 14.01 8.05 -27.00
N GLY A 126 14.79 8.52 -26.02
CA GLY A 126 16.07 9.19 -26.22
C GLY A 126 15.98 10.69 -26.56
N ASN A 127 14.79 11.27 -26.63
CA ASN A 127 14.66 12.73 -26.78
C ASN A 127 15.26 13.44 -25.57
N GLY A 128 16.17 14.40 -25.80
CA GLY A 128 16.93 15.04 -24.73
C GLY A 128 17.87 14.09 -23.97
N GLY A 129 18.13 12.89 -24.51
CA GLY A 129 18.93 11.86 -23.84
C GLY A 129 18.18 11.10 -22.74
N VAL A 130 16.85 11.19 -22.69
CA VAL A 130 16.00 10.54 -21.69
C VAL A 130 15.37 9.27 -22.26
N SER A 131 15.55 8.17 -21.58
CA SER A 131 14.91 6.88 -21.88
C SER A 131 14.63 6.13 -20.59
N VAL A 132 13.80 5.09 -20.68
CA VAL A 132 13.59 4.15 -19.59
C VAL A 132 14.91 3.58 -19.08
N PRO A 133 15.04 3.17 -17.81
CA PRO A 133 16.20 2.47 -17.30
C PRO A 133 16.56 1.26 -18.17
N GLN A 134 17.84 0.96 -18.31
CA GLN A 134 18.29 -0.28 -18.91
C GLN A 134 17.94 -1.48 -18.02
N SER A 135 18.11 -1.31 -16.71
CA SER A 135 17.72 -2.31 -15.71
C SER A 135 17.44 -1.64 -14.38
N ILE A 136 16.68 -2.34 -13.53
CA ILE A 136 16.35 -1.93 -12.17
C ILE A 136 16.83 -3.02 -11.21
N LEU A 137 17.55 -2.60 -10.16
CA LEU A 137 17.97 -3.48 -9.08
C LEU A 137 17.20 -3.10 -7.82
N LEU A 138 16.72 -4.10 -7.11
CA LEU A 138 16.10 -3.96 -5.79
C LEU A 138 16.87 -4.81 -4.79
N SER A 139 17.13 -4.28 -3.60
CA SER A 139 17.69 -5.07 -2.50
C SER A 139 17.07 -4.72 -1.16
N MET A 140 16.78 -5.75 -0.35
CA MET A 140 16.22 -5.61 0.99
C MET A 140 16.77 -6.71 1.88
N GLY A 141 17.53 -6.35 2.92
CA GLY A 141 18.24 -7.31 3.74
C GLY A 141 19.21 -8.17 2.92
N SER A 142 19.02 -9.48 2.92
CA SER A 142 19.79 -10.42 2.08
C SER A 142 19.16 -10.74 0.73
N SER A 143 17.96 -10.22 0.47
CA SER A 143 17.22 -10.49 -0.77
C SER A 143 17.56 -9.47 -1.85
N ASN A 144 17.75 -9.94 -3.07
CA ASN A 144 18.07 -9.11 -4.22
C ASN A 144 17.22 -9.52 -5.43
N TYR A 145 16.86 -8.55 -6.24
CA TYR A 145 16.19 -8.75 -7.52
C TYR A 145 16.89 -7.90 -8.59
N ASN A 146 17.09 -8.48 -9.76
CA ASN A 146 17.60 -7.79 -10.94
C ASN A 146 16.60 -8.01 -12.09
N SER A 147 16.07 -6.93 -12.64
CA SER A 147 15.12 -7.01 -13.75
C SER A 147 15.72 -7.63 -15.04
N GLY A 148 17.04 -7.71 -15.13
CA GLY A 148 17.68 -7.86 -16.44
C GLY A 148 17.46 -6.61 -17.30
N THR A 149 17.70 -6.73 -18.60
CA THR A 149 17.44 -5.65 -19.56
C THR A 149 15.94 -5.44 -19.71
N LEU A 150 15.48 -4.24 -19.36
CA LEU A 150 14.07 -3.86 -19.53
C LEU A 150 13.76 -3.61 -21.01
N THR A 151 12.54 -3.96 -21.40
CA THR A 151 12.03 -3.61 -22.74
C THR A 151 11.81 -2.10 -22.80
N ASP A 152 12.24 -1.48 -23.89
CA ASP A 152 11.99 -0.08 -24.21
C ASP A 152 10.66 -0.03 -24.99
N PRO A 153 9.60 0.62 -24.47
CA PRO A 153 8.36 0.73 -25.22
C PRO A 153 8.57 1.52 -26.52
N PRO A 154 7.85 1.22 -27.60
CA PRO A 154 8.00 1.94 -28.86
C PRO A 154 7.40 3.35 -28.83
N SER A 155 6.57 3.69 -27.84
CA SER A 155 5.92 4.99 -27.69
C SER A 155 6.68 5.86 -26.71
N ALA A 156 7.01 7.10 -27.10
CA ALA A 156 7.56 8.10 -26.19
C ALA A 156 6.45 8.60 -25.23
N ALA A 157 6.23 7.90 -24.13
CA ALA A 157 5.26 8.25 -23.09
C ALA A 157 5.74 7.77 -21.71
N PRO A 158 5.37 8.47 -20.64
CA PRO A 158 5.64 7.97 -19.29
C PRO A 158 5.16 6.53 -19.12
N THR A 159 5.97 5.70 -18.49
CA THR A 159 5.69 4.28 -18.33
C THR A 159 6.00 3.80 -16.91
N SER A 160 5.66 2.56 -16.60
CA SER A 160 5.96 1.97 -15.30
C SER A 160 6.42 0.52 -15.43
N TYR A 161 7.25 0.10 -14.47
CA TYR A 161 7.70 -1.28 -14.34
C TYR A 161 7.29 -1.82 -12.98
N THR A 162 6.48 -2.88 -12.97
CA THR A 162 6.03 -3.55 -11.75
C THR A 162 6.76 -4.88 -11.60
N PHE A 163 7.39 -5.07 -10.45
CA PHE A 163 8.08 -6.29 -10.05
C PHE A 163 7.27 -6.97 -8.96
N SER A 164 6.70 -8.13 -9.25
CA SER A 164 5.80 -8.86 -8.36
C SER A 164 6.42 -10.17 -7.87
N GLY A 165 5.87 -10.72 -6.78
CA GLY A 165 6.35 -11.97 -6.21
C GLY A 165 7.70 -11.87 -5.51
N LEU A 166 8.09 -10.66 -5.07
CA LEU A 166 9.41 -10.39 -4.49
C LEU A 166 9.62 -11.12 -3.16
N ASN A 167 8.61 -11.18 -2.29
CA ASN A 167 8.69 -11.73 -0.93
C ASN A 167 9.87 -11.15 -0.11
N PHE A 168 10.17 -9.87 -0.31
CA PHE A 168 11.22 -9.17 0.42
C PHE A 168 10.76 -8.84 1.82
N SER A 169 11.66 -8.95 2.82
CA SER A 169 11.34 -8.59 4.21
C SER A 169 12.46 -7.76 4.81
N GLY A 170 12.10 -6.62 5.40
CA GLY A 170 13.05 -5.68 6.01
C GLY A 170 12.40 -4.35 6.34
N SER A 171 13.17 -3.42 6.87
CA SER A 171 12.74 -2.06 7.19
C SER A 171 13.23 -0.99 6.20
N SER A 172 14.06 -1.39 5.22
CA SER A 172 14.50 -0.51 4.16
C SER A 172 14.73 -1.27 2.85
N LEU A 173 14.35 -0.65 1.74
CA LEU A 173 14.58 -1.14 0.37
C LEU A 173 15.52 -0.19 -0.36
N GLN A 174 16.54 -0.72 -1.00
CA GLN A 174 17.38 0.02 -1.92
C GLN A 174 16.94 -0.26 -3.36
N LEU A 175 16.71 0.81 -4.12
CA LEU A 175 16.40 0.82 -5.54
C LEU A 175 17.58 1.44 -6.29
N THR A 176 18.08 0.77 -7.34
CA THR A 176 19.05 1.34 -8.27
C THR A 176 18.46 1.38 -9.67
N LEU A 177 18.48 2.55 -10.29
CA LEU A 177 18.11 2.73 -11.69
C LEU A 177 19.37 2.76 -12.55
N ASN A 178 19.62 1.72 -13.31
CA ASN A 178 20.71 1.72 -14.28
C ASN A 178 20.22 2.41 -15.55
N ARG A 179 20.78 3.57 -15.85
CA ARG A 179 20.40 4.36 -17.03
C ARG A 179 20.70 3.64 -18.34
N ARG A 180 19.89 3.87 -19.34
CA ARG A 180 20.06 3.36 -20.70
C ARG A 180 20.83 4.36 -21.57
N THR A 181 20.49 5.65 -21.44
CA THR A 181 21.06 6.79 -22.19
C THR A 181 21.70 7.79 -21.22
N ALA A 182 21.83 9.05 -21.59
CA ALA A 182 22.43 10.08 -20.72
C ALA A 182 21.64 10.30 -19.44
N TRP A 183 20.33 10.32 -19.51
CA TRP A 183 19.44 10.60 -18.40
C TRP A 183 18.55 9.42 -18.04
N VAL A 184 18.23 9.30 -16.76
CA VAL A 184 17.13 8.48 -16.24
C VAL A 184 16.27 9.34 -15.32
N PHE A 185 14.95 9.26 -15.47
CA PHE A 185 13.97 10.03 -14.70
C PHE A 185 13.00 9.10 -13.99
N ALA A 186 12.67 9.43 -12.74
CA ALA A 186 11.61 8.77 -11.98
C ALA A 186 10.68 9.82 -11.37
N SER A 187 9.39 9.49 -11.26
CA SER A 187 8.39 10.37 -10.67
C SER A 187 7.74 9.79 -9.42
N GLU A 188 7.61 8.47 -9.35
CA GLU A 188 6.93 7.83 -8.23
C GLU A 188 7.42 6.38 -8.05
N VAL A 189 7.49 5.93 -6.82
CA VAL A 189 7.74 4.52 -6.48
C VAL A 189 6.68 4.06 -5.49
N THR A 190 5.91 3.04 -5.87
CA THR A 190 4.86 2.47 -5.01
C THR A 190 5.21 1.06 -4.56
N PHE A 191 4.70 0.68 -3.39
CA PHE A 191 5.02 -0.58 -2.73
C PHE A 191 3.73 -1.26 -2.28
N ASP A 192 3.59 -2.55 -2.60
CA ASP A 192 2.51 -3.37 -2.08
C ASP A 192 3.04 -4.48 -1.18
N GLY A 193 2.39 -4.67 -0.06
CA GLY A 193 2.85 -5.64 0.92
C GLY A 193 2.05 -5.63 2.22
N GLU A 194 2.72 -5.98 3.30
CA GLU A 194 2.16 -5.98 4.65
C GLU A 194 3.18 -5.45 5.66
N LEU A 195 2.73 -4.71 6.66
CA LEU A 195 3.54 -4.31 7.81
C LEU A 195 3.55 -5.46 8.83
N LEU A 196 4.73 -6.02 9.10
CA LEU A 196 4.85 -7.13 10.04
C LEU A 196 4.84 -6.64 11.50
N GLY A 197 4.19 -7.42 12.38
CA GLY A 197 4.12 -7.12 13.82
C GLY A 197 2.95 -6.22 14.23
N VAL A 198 2.15 -5.73 13.32
CA VAL A 198 0.86 -5.11 13.65
C VAL A 198 -0.19 -6.22 13.71
N GLN A 199 -0.68 -6.51 14.92
CA GLN A 199 -1.85 -7.39 15.06
C GLN A 199 -3.02 -6.74 14.32
N PRO A 200 -3.71 -7.47 13.45
CA PRO A 200 -4.93 -6.92 12.82
C PRO A 200 -5.88 -6.49 13.93
N VAL A 201 -6.22 -5.21 13.99
CA VAL A 201 -7.29 -4.75 14.86
C VAL A 201 -8.57 -5.41 14.33
N PRO A 202 -9.26 -6.23 15.15
CA PRO A 202 -10.50 -6.86 14.70
C PRO A 202 -11.47 -5.77 14.24
N GLU A 203 -11.93 -5.86 13.01
CA GLU A 203 -12.89 -4.90 12.48
C GLU A 203 -14.11 -4.80 13.41
N PRO A 204 -14.57 -3.60 13.76
CA PRO A 204 -15.65 -3.42 14.76
C PRO A 204 -16.98 -4.05 14.36
N THR A 205 -17.15 -4.47 13.11
CA THR A 205 -18.35 -5.15 12.60
C THR A 205 -18.59 -6.54 13.20
N SER A 206 -17.54 -7.28 13.57
CA SER A 206 -17.71 -8.62 14.17
C SER A 206 -18.14 -8.58 15.64
N THR A 207 -17.75 -7.56 16.40
CA THR A 207 -18.13 -7.39 17.80
C THR A 207 -19.54 -6.81 17.95
N LEU A 208 -19.99 -5.95 17.04
CA LEU A 208 -21.35 -5.41 17.04
C LEU A 208 -22.41 -6.47 16.70
N SER A 209 -22.11 -7.41 15.81
CA SER A 209 -23.04 -8.50 15.50
C SER A 209 -23.22 -9.50 16.65
N LEU A 210 -22.18 -9.77 17.44
CA LEU A 210 -22.30 -10.64 18.62
C LEU A 210 -23.08 -9.95 19.75
N LEU A 211 -22.91 -8.65 19.95
CA LEU A 211 -23.67 -7.87 20.95
C LEU A 211 -25.14 -7.73 20.58
N ALA A 212 -25.47 -7.59 19.30
CA ALA A 212 -26.86 -7.53 18.83
C ALA A 212 -27.61 -8.86 19.02
N LEU A 213 -26.96 -9.99 18.84
CA LEU A 213 -27.54 -11.33 19.11
C LEU A 213 -27.72 -11.60 20.60
N GLY A 214 -26.83 -11.10 21.45
CA GLY A 214 -26.93 -11.20 22.92
C GLY A 214 -28.08 -10.36 23.50
N ALA A 215 -28.32 -9.16 22.95
CA ALA A 215 -29.41 -8.27 23.41
C ALA A 215 -30.81 -8.75 23.03
N ALA A 216 -30.97 -9.41 21.87
CA ALA A 216 -32.24 -9.95 21.42
C ALA A 216 -32.74 -11.15 22.23
N SER A 217 -31.83 -11.90 22.87
CA SER A 217 -32.23 -13.07 23.71
C SER A 217 -32.65 -12.70 25.11
N THR A 218 -32.30 -11.52 25.62
CA THR A 218 -32.67 -11.06 26.97
C THR A 218 -34.02 -10.31 27.02
N LEU A 219 -34.48 -9.74 25.87
CA LEU A 219 -35.76 -9.00 25.83
C LEU A 219 -37.02 -9.90 25.78
N LYS A 220 -36.89 -11.18 25.40
CA LYS A 220 -38.05 -12.12 25.37
C LYS A 220 -38.51 -12.63 26.74
N ARG A 221 -37.83 -12.33 27.84
CA ARG A 221 -38.15 -12.85 29.20
C ARG A 221 -38.96 -11.91 30.11
N LYS A 222 -39.34 -10.70 29.69
CA LYS A 222 -39.97 -9.69 30.57
C LYS A 222 -41.36 -9.22 30.18
N LEU A 223 -42.09 -9.95 29.37
CA LEU A 223 -43.51 -9.63 29.12
C LEU A 223 -44.40 -10.71 29.70
N LYS A 224 -44.63 -10.66 31.02
CA LYS A 224 -45.81 -11.24 31.65
C LYS A 224 -46.88 -10.15 31.77
N PRO A 225 -48.14 -10.39 31.34
CA PRO A 225 -49.20 -9.39 31.49
C PRO A 225 -49.61 -9.27 32.96
N SER A 226 -49.66 -8.03 33.46
CA SER A 226 -50.24 -7.68 34.75
C SER A 226 -51.76 -7.64 34.59
N GLN A 227 -52.48 -8.47 35.36
CA GLN A 227 -53.93 -8.38 35.51
C GLN A 227 -54.30 -7.13 36.31
N SER A 228 -55.13 -6.28 35.73
CA SER A 228 -55.76 -5.15 36.40
C SER A 228 -56.90 -5.63 37.26
N THR A 229 -56.82 -5.40 38.56
CA THR A 229 -57.95 -5.51 39.49
C THR A 229 -58.71 -4.19 39.55
N GLU A 230 -59.88 -4.20 39.02
CA GLU A 230 -60.85 -3.13 39.12
C GLU A 230 -61.41 -3.05 40.57
N LYS A 231 -61.32 -1.88 41.22
CA LYS A 231 -61.94 -1.59 42.48
C LYS A 231 -62.97 -0.50 42.27
N GLU A 232 -64.21 -0.95 42.36
CA GLU A 232 -65.42 -0.16 42.46
C GLU A 232 -65.40 0.73 43.74
N THR A 233 -65.69 2.02 43.63
CA THR A 233 -65.86 2.89 44.78
C THR A 233 -67.23 3.55 44.69
N THR A 234 -68.06 3.14 45.62
CA THR A 234 -69.38 3.61 45.89
C THR A 234 -69.40 5.06 46.38
N LYS A 235 -70.38 5.80 45.89
CA LYS A 235 -70.71 7.18 46.16
C LYS A 235 -71.53 7.25 47.44
N VAL A 236 -71.24 8.15 48.39
CA VAL A 236 -72.19 8.69 49.38
C VAL A 236 -71.80 10.13 49.72
N GLY A 237 -72.83 11.00 49.73
CA GLY A 237 -72.92 12.26 50.44
C GLY A 237 -72.76 13.52 49.62
#